data_68a22ab4d2eccbcaa1bab7e5e65c57de
#
_entry.id   68a22ab4d2eccbcaa1bab7e5e65c57de
#
_cell.length_a   1.000
_cell.length_b   1.000
_cell.length_c   1.000
_cell.angle_alpha   90.00
_cell.angle_beta   90.00
_cell.angle_gamma   90.00
#
_symmetry.space_group_name_H-M   'P 1'
#
loop_
_entity.id
_entity.type
_entity.pdbx_description
1 polymer ?
#
loop_
_entity_poly.entity_id
_entity_poly.type
_entity_poly.pdbx_seq_one_letter_code
_entity_poly.pdbx_strand_id
1 'polypeptide(L)'
;MATRKNMAIIGANSKIGTLLAERMAATYDLLLMDSSSDELMALTNSIRLQQPATNINSLACCREASWEADVIVVAAAMEQLPAIAEKIKEVTNRKPVIHFSPAGPATITLQELLPHANVVVVELEAAASTDRLQKVVRQGGVDKEALKLAGEILACAFATAL
;
A
#
# COMPACT_ATOMS: atom_id res chain seq x y z
N MET A 1 -18.32 -7.08 -17.85
CA MET A 1 -17.73 -7.25 -16.51
C MET A 1 -16.57 -6.31 -16.33
N ALA A 2 -16.56 -5.62 -15.22
CA ALA A 2 -15.43 -4.75 -14.90
C ALA A 2 -14.19 -5.60 -14.57
N THR A 3 -13.07 -5.28 -15.19
CA THR A 3 -11.79 -5.90 -14.88
C THR A 3 -11.31 -5.40 -13.51
N ARG A 4 -10.87 -6.30 -12.65
CA ARG A 4 -10.31 -5.92 -11.36
C ARG A 4 -9.02 -5.14 -11.58
N LYS A 5 -8.83 -4.09 -10.80
CA LYS A 5 -7.59 -3.32 -10.83
C LYS A 5 -6.51 -4.03 -10.03
N ASN A 6 -5.27 -3.81 -10.42
CA ASN A 6 -4.11 -4.33 -9.72
C ASN A 6 -3.62 -3.32 -8.69
N MET A 7 -3.40 -3.79 -7.47
CA MET A 7 -2.82 -2.99 -6.40
C MET A 7 -1.48 -3.60 -6.00
N ALA A 8 -0.41 -2.81 -6.09
CA ALA A 8 0.88 -3.22 -5.55
C ALA A 8 0.98 -2.77 -4.09
N ILE A 9 1.41 -3.66 -3.22
CA ILE A 9 1.65 -3.34 -1.80
C ILE A 9 3.12 -3.58 -1.52
N ILE A 10 3.87 -2.50 -1.40
CA ILE A 10 5.29 -2.52 -1.05
C ILE A 10 5.40 -2.41 0.47
N GLY A 11 6.06 -3.37 1.09
CA GLY A 11 6.07 -3.49 2.54
C GLY A 11 4.92 -4.35 3.04
N ALA A 12 4.54 -5.39 2.28
CA ALA A 12 3.39 -6.25 2.58
C ALA A 12 3.53 -7.02 3.90
N ASN A 13 4.75 -7.26 4.38
CA ASN A 13 4.99 -7.95 5.63
C ASN A 13 4.85 -7.04 6.87
N SER A 14 4.73 -5.73 6.69
CA SER A 14 4.46 -4.82 7.79
C SER A 14 3.03 -5.02 8.30
N LYS A 15 2.75 -4.54 9.51
CA LYS A 15 1.41 -4.63 10.09
C LYS A 15 0.34 -4.05 9.18
N ILE A 16 0.58 -2.83 8.69
CA ILE A 16 -0.35 -2.13 7.80
C ILE A 16 -0.40 -2.82 6.45
N GLY A 17 0.74 -3.22 5.90
CA GLY A 17 0.80 -3.92 4.62
C GLY A 17 0.02 -5.23 4.64
N THR A 18 0.17 -6.00 5.69
CA THR A 18 -0.57 -7.26 5.87
C THR A 18 -2.07 -7.02 6.00
N LEU A 19 -2.47 -6.04 6.81
CA LEU A 19 -3.88 -5.68 6.97
C LEU A 19 -4.49 -5.26 5.63
N LEU A 20 -3.80 -4.40 4.89
CA LEU A 20 -4.29 -3.93 3.60
C LEU A 20 -4.39 -5.08 2.59
N ALA A 21 -3.40 -5.97 2.56
CA ALA A 21 -3.45 -7.12 1.66
C ALA A 21 -4.67 -8.00 1.95
N GLU A 22 -4.93 -8.30 3.19
CA GLU A 22 -6.08 -9.11 3.59
C GLU A 22 -7.41 -8.43 3.26
N ARG A 23 -7.51 -7.14 3.50
CA ARG A 23 -8.75 -6.38 3.27
C ARG A 23 -8.99 -6.06 1.80
N MET A 24 -7.94 -5.74 1.06
CA MET A 24 -8.07 -5.34 -0.33
C MET A 24 -8.22 -6.51 -1.29
N ALA A 25 -7.90 -7.72 -0.86
CA ALA A 25 -8.00 -8.92 -1.70
C ALA A 25 -9.43 -9.17 -2.24
N ALA A 26 -10.44 -8.70 -1.53
CA ALA A 26 -11.82 -8.83 -1.99
C ALA A 26 -12.14 -7.95 -3.19
N THR A 27 -11.40 -6.87 -3.38
CA THR A 27 -11.70 -5.84 -4.39
C THR A 27 -10.64 -5.74 -5.49
N TYR A 28 -9.37 -5.97 -5.15
CA TYR A 28 -8.24 -5.83 -6.07
C TYR A 28 -7.51 -7.14 -6.26
N ASP A 29 -6.91 -7.29 -7.43
CA ASP A 29 -5.84 -8.27 -7.61
C ASP A 29 -4.58 -7.68 -6.99
N LEU A 30 -3.78 -8.49 -6.33
CA LEU A 30 -2.68 -8.00 -5.51
C LEU A 30 -1.32 -8.43 -6.03
N LEU A 31 -0.37 -7.49 -5.97
CA LEU A 31 1.04 -7.70 -6.24
C LEU A 31 1.79 -7.33 -4.96
N LEU A 32 2.22 -8.34 -4.22
CA LEU A 32 2.84 -8.14 -2.91
C LEU A 32 4.36 -8.14 -3.02
N MET A 33 5.00 -7.23 -2.31
CA MET A 33 6.46 -7.09 -2.31
C MET A 33 6.98 -6.75 -0.93
N ASP A 34 8.01 -7.49 -0.49
CA ASP A 34 8.76 -7.18 0.72
C ASP A 34 10.11 -7.89 0.68
N SER A 35 10.96 -7.63 1.66
CA SER A 35 12.30 -8.19 1.76
C SER A 35 12.33 -9.65 2.19
N SER A 36 11.39 -10.11 3.03
CA SER A 36 11.32 -11.50 3.47
C SER A 36 10.39 -12.29 2.56
N SER A 37 10.98 -13.12 1.70
CA SER A 37 10.20 -13.94 0.76
C SER A 37 9.40 -15.04 1.47
N ASP A 38 9.90 -15.60 2.57
CA ASP A 38 9.19 -16.65 3.30
C ASP A 38 7.91 -16.13 3.95
N GLU A 39 7.99 -14.96 4.60
CA GLU A 39 6.82 -14.32 5.19
C GLU A 39 5.83 -13.88 4.11
N LEU A 40 6.34 -13.38 3.00
CA LEU A 40 5.53 -12.94 1.87
C LEU A 40 4.78 -14.11 1.24
N MET A 41 5.44 -15.25 1.10
CA MET A 41 4.81 -16.45 0.57
C MET A 41 3.71 -16.98 1.51
N ALA A 42 3.97 -16.96 2.82
CA ALA A 42 2.99 -17.37 3.82
C ALA A 42 1.75 -16.49 3.76
N LEU A 43 1.94 -15.18 3.66
CA LEU A 43 0.83 -14.22 3.52
C LEU A 43 0.05 -14.45 2.23
N THR A 44 0.75 -14.63 1.12
CA THR A 44 0.13 -14.89 -0.19
C THR A 44 -0.75 -16.14 -0.14
N ASN A 45 -0.23 -17.22 0.43
CA ASN A 45 -0.97 -18.48 0.53
C ASN A 45 -2.19 -18.36 1.45
N SER A 46 -2.04 -17.64 2.56
CA SER A 46 -3.14 -17.40 3.49
C SER A 46 -4.30 -16.64 2.80
N ILE A 47 -3.98 -15.61 2.04
CA ILE A 47 -4.99 -14.82 1.32
C ILE A 47 -5.64 -15.65 0.22
N ARG A 48 -4.88 -16.47 -0.49
CA ARG A 48 -5.45 -17.36 -1.53
C ARG A 48 -6.49 -18.32 -0.96
N LEU A 49 -6.26 -18.81 0.25
CA LEU A 49 -7.22 -19.68 0.92
C LEU A 49 -8.51 -18.94 1.29
N GLN A 50 -8.39 -17.68 1.70
CA GLN A 50 -9.55 -16.88 2.12
C GLN A 50 -10.29 -16.27 0.95
N GLN A 51 -9.59 -15.94 -0.13
CA GLN A 51 -10.13 -15.25 -1.31
C GLN A 51 -9.69 -15.96 -2.59
N PRO A 52 -10.23 -17.15 -2.87
CA PRO A 52 -9.77 -17.95 -4.02
C PRO A 52 -9.96 -17.31 -5.39
N ALA A 53 -10.91 -16.35 -5.51
CA ALA A 53 -11.17 -15.66 -6.77
C ALA A 53 -10.17 -14.55 -7.08
N THR A 54 -9.34 -14.17 -6.12
CA THR A 54 -8.39 -13.07 -6.27
C THR A 54 -7.08 -13.58 -6.87
N ASN A 55 -6.59 -12.89 -7.89
CA ASN A 55 -5.23 -13.10 -8.37
C ASN A 55 -4.29 -12.39 -7.41
N ILE A 56 -3.40 -13.16 -6.81
CA ILE A 56 -2.43 -12.61 -5.88
C ILE A 56 -1.07 -13.23 -6.16
N ASN A 57 -0.08 -12.37 -6.33
CA ASN A 57 1.29 -12.78 -6.61
C ASN A 57 2.25 -12.02 -5.72
N SER A 58 3.32 -12.70 -5.31
CA SER A 58 4.44 -12.06 -4.66
C SER A 58 5.53 -11.81 -5.70
N LEU A 59 6.10 -10.62 -5.71
CA LEU A 59 7.14 -10.23 -6.65
C LEU A 59 8.40 -9.84 -5.90
N ALA A 60 9.54 -10.15 -6.48
CA ALA A 60 10.83 -9.82 -5.89
C ALA A 60 11.30 -8.40 -6.22
N CYS A 61 10.64 -7.73 -7.17
CA CYS A 61 11.06 -6.43 -7.69
C CYS A 61 9.97 -5.37 -7.55
N CYS A 62 10.26 -4.30 -6.81
CA CYS A 62 9.33 -3.17 -6.63
C CYS A 62 8.95 -2.52 -7.96
N ARG A 63 9.90 -2.41 -8.89
CA ARG A 63 9.68 -1.80 -10.19
C ARG A 63 8.65 -2.58 -11.00
N GLU A 64 8.79 -3.91 -11.05
CA GLU A 64 7.87 -4.77 -11.77
C GLU A 64 6.46 -4.70 -11.18
N ALA A 65 6.35 -4.77 -9.87
CA ALA A 65 5.06 -4.64 -9.18
C ALA A 65 4.40 -3.29 -9.48
N SER A 66 5.19 -2.21 -9.42
CA SER A 66 4.68 -0.86 -9.66
C SER A 66 4.32 -0.63 -11.13
N TRP A 67 5.05 -1.25 -12.05
CA TRP A 67 4.74 -1.18 -13.47
C TRP A 67 3.36 -1.76 -13.80
N GLU A 68 3.07 -2.94 -13.23
CA GLU A 68 1.81 -3.63 -13.48
C GLU A 68 0.62 -3.06 -12.69
N ALA A 69 0.90 -2.33 -11.62
CA ALA A 69 -0.14 -1.84 -10.72
C ALA A 69 -0.89 -0.62 -11.27
N ASP A 70 -2.17 -0.58 -10.99
CA ASP A 70 -3.00 0.62 -11.21
C ASP A 70 -2.93 1.56 -10.00
N VAL A 71 -2.71 0.99 -8.82
CA VAL A 71 -2.56 1.69 -7.54
C VAL A 71 -1.36 1.11 -6.82
N ILE A 72 -0.54 1.98 -6.25
CA ILE A 72 0.64 1.57 -5.48
C ILE A 72 0.46 1.99 -4.04
N VAL A 73 0.57 1.03 -3.13
CA VAL A 73 0.54 1.27 -1.69
C VAL A 73 1.94 1.04 -1.15
N VAL A 74 2.45 2.01 -0.40
CA VAL A 74 3.76 1.91 0.26
C VAL A 74 3.53 1.90 1.76
N ALA A 75 3.86 0.77 2.38
CA ALA A 75 3.73 0.56 3.82
C ALA A 75 5.08 0.16 4.43
N ALA A 76 6.17 0.56 3.78
CA ALA A 76 7.53 0.29 4.21
C ALA A 76 8.02 1.31 5.24
N ALA A 77 9.07 0.96 5.96
CA ALA A 77 9.70 1.86 6.92
C ALA A 77 10.30 3.09 6.21
N MET A 78 10.32 4.22 6.92
CA MET A 78 10.81 5.49 6.37
C MET A 78 12.23 5.40 5.82
N GLU A 79 13.08 4.61 6.45
CA GLU A 79 14.48 4.44 6.03
C GLU A 79 14.59 3.77 4.65
N GLN A 80 13.58 3.03 4.25
CA GLN A 80 13.57 2.31 2.98
C GLN A 80 13.02 3.15 1.82
N LEU A 81 12.36 4.27 2.11
CA LEU A 81 11.68 5.08 1.09
C LEU A 81 12.60 5.57 -0.03
N PRO A 82 13.81 6.10 0.25
CA PRO A 82 14.68 6.55 -0.83
C PRO A 82 15.07 5.43 -1.80
N ALA A 83 15.37 4.25 -1.29
CA ALA A 83 15.73 3.10 -2.12
C ALA A 83 14.54 2.61 -2.95
N ILE A 84 13.37 2.55 -2.35
CA ILE A 84 12.13 2.17 -3.04
C ILE A 84 11.80 3.18 -4.14
N ALA A 85 11.84 4.45 -3.82
CA ALA A 85 11.54 5.52 -4.77
C ALA A 85 12.48 5.48 -5.98
N GLU A 86 13.76 5.24 -5.76
CA GLU A 86 14.73 5.12 -6.84
C GLU A 86 14.38 4.00 -7.82
N LYS A 87 13.84 2.90 -7.30
CA LYS A 87 13.43 1.75 -8.13
C LYS A 87 12.15 1.98 -8.91
N ILE A 88 11.21 2.75 -8.38
CA ILE A 88 9.87 2.88 -8.96
C ILE A 88 9.58 4.22 -9.63
N LYS A 89 10.45 5.21 -9.50
CA LYS A 89 10.20 6.58 -10.00
C LYS A 89 9.86 6.65 -11.48
N GLU A 90 10.42 5.77 -12.30
CA GLU A 90 10.19 5.78 -13.74
C GLU A 90 8.87 5.14 -14.16
N VAL A 91 8.27 4.32 -13.29
CA VAL A 91 7.06 3.56 -13.61
C VAL A 91 5.83 4.05 -12.85
N THR A 92 5.93 5.14 -12.11
CA THR A 92 4.84 5.68 -11.27
C THR A 92 4.25 6.99 -11.79
N ASN A 93 4.66 7.44 -12.96
CA ASN A 93 4.17 8.70 -13.52
C ASN A 93 2.64 8.71 -13.61
N ARG A 94 2.02 9.71 -12.96
CA ARG A 94 0.57 9.89 -12.89
C ARG A 94 -0.20 8.77 -12.19
N LYS A 95 0.50 7.81 -11.60
CA LYS A 95 -0.17 6.75 -10.83
C LYS A 95 -0.44 7.21 -9.40
N PRO A 96 -1.59 6.81 -8.82
CA PRO A 96 -1.82 7.07 -7.40
C PRO A 96 -0.89 6.20 -6.56
N VAL A 97 -0.17 6.84 -5.66
CA VAL A 97 0.73 6.19 -4.70
C VAL A 97 0.27 6.60 -3.30
N ILE A 98 -0.16 5.64 -2.51
CA ILE A 98 -0.67 5.89 -1.17
C ILE A 98 0.37 5.42 -0.16
N HIS A 99 0.94 6.37 0.56
CA HIS A 99 1.96 6.12 1.55
C HIS A 99 1.37 6.12 2.95
N PHE A 100 1.39 4.97 3.60
CA PHE A 100 0.98 4.85 5.01
C PHE A 100 2.20 5.06 5.90
N SER A 101 2.14 6.09 6.72
CA SER A 101 3.25 6.55 7.55
C SER A 101 2.80 6.68 9.01
N PRO A 102 3.68 6.37 9.99
CA PRO A 102 3.37 6.72 11.37
C PRO A 102 3.25 8.24 11.51
N ALA A 103 2.34 8.70 12.35
CA ALA A 103 2.18 10.12 12.63
C ALA A 103 3.43 10.65 13.32
N GLY A 104 3.86 11.83 12.90
CA GLY A 104 5.04 12.48 13.46
C GLY A 104 5.81 13.26 12.41
N PRO A 105 6.88 13.94 12.82
CA PRO A 105 7.70 14.72 11.90
C PRO A 105 8.40 13.79 10.91
N ALA A 106 8.22 14.08 9.62
CA ALA A 106 8.93 13.39 8.54
C ALA A 106 9.98 14.32 7.95
N THR A 107 11.20 13.81 7.80
CA THR A 107 12.28 14.60 7.19
C THR A 107 12.21 14.60 5.68
N ILE A 108 11.66 13.53 5.08
CA ILE A 108 11.50 13.39 3.65
C ILE A 108 10.10 12.85 3.37
N THR A 109 9.42 13.42 2.38
CA THR A 109 8.14 12.91 1.94
C THR A 109 8.29 12.09 0.66
N LEU A 110 7.43 11.11 0.48
CA LEU A 110 7.45 10.30 -0.74
C LEU A 110 7.12 11.14 -1.98
N GLN A 111 6.32 12.20 -1.85
CA GLN A 111 6.03 13.10 -2.96
C GLN A 111 7.29 13.80 -3.47
N GLU A 112 8.20 14.17 -2.59
CA GLU A 112 9.49 14.76 -2.99
C GLU A 112 10.36 13.77 -3.76
N LEU A 113 10.28 12.49 -3.38
CA LEU A 113 11.03 11.42 -4.04
C LEU A 113 10.40 10.97 -5.34
N LEU A 114 9.08 11.13 -5.48
CA LEU A 114 8.29 10.74 -6.66
C LEU A 114 7.51 11.95 -7.19
N PRO A 115 8.20 12.94 -7.78
CA PRO A 115 7.52 14.19 -8.14
C PRO A 115 6.47 14.06 -9.26
N HIS A 116 6.53 13.00 -10.04
CA HIS A 116 5.57 12.78 -11.15
C HIS A 116 4.45 11.81 -10.79
N ALA A 117 4.45 11.26 -9.60
CA ALA A 117 3.37 10.41 -9.10
C ALA A 117 2.35 11.24 -8.33
N ASN A 118 1.13 10.72 -8.24
CA ASN A 118 0.06 11.34 -7.45
C ASN A 118 0.08 10.75 -6.05
N VAL A 119 0.93 11.27 -5.18
CA VAL A 119 1.15 10.72 -3.85
C VAL A 119 0.14 11.26 -2.86
N VAL A 120 -0.47 10.34 -2.09
CA VAL A 120 -1.29 10.65 -0.93
C VAL A 120 -0.60 10.05 0.29
N VAL A 121 -0.35 10.88 1.30
CA VAL A 121 0.23 10.43 2.56
C VAL A 121 -0.90 10.25 3.56
N VAL A 122 -0.98 9.05 4.15
CA VAL A 122 -1.91 8.76 5.22
C VAL A 122 -1.10 8.57 6.49
N GLU A 123 -1.23 9.49 7.43
CA GLU A 123 -0.56 9.39 8.72
C GLU A 123 -1.45 8.63 9.70
N LEU A 124 -0.87 7.62 10.32
CA LEU A 124 -1.58 6.77 11.26
C LEU A 124 -1.09 7.02 12.68
N GLU A 125 -2.03 7.08 13.61
CA GLU A 125 -1.71 7.18 15.02
C GLU A 125 -1.02 5.89 15.48
N ALA A 126 0.00 6.02 16.32
CA ALA A 126 0.65 4.85 16.89
C ALA A 126 -0.36 4.06 17.72
N ALA A 127 -0.51 2.78 17.38
CA ALA A 127 -1.45 1.93 18.08
C ALA A 127 -0.96 1.61 19.50
N ALA A 128 -1.77 1.93 20.47
CA ALA A 128 -1.48 1.57 21.87
C ALA A 128 -1.73 0.07 22.12
N SER A 129 -2.47 -0.59 21.23
CA SER A 129 -2.84 -1.99 21.32
C SER A 129 -2.79 -2.62 19.94
N THR A 130 -2.32 -3.85 19.87
CA THR A 130 -2.22 -4.61 18.61
C THR A 130 -3.57 -5.01 18.03
N ASP A 131 -4.63 -5.01 18.84
CA ASP A 131 -5.95 -5.46 18.44
C ASP A 131 -6.82 -4.37 17.83
N ARG A 132 -6.37 -3.13 17.89
CA ARG A 132 -7.13 -2.01 17.35
C ARG A 132 -6.52 -1.54 16.04
N LEU A 133 -7.39 -1.24 15.09
CA LEU A 133 -6.98 -0.58 13.86
C LEU A 133 -6.42 0.80 14.20
N GLN A 134 -5.36 1.16 13.53
CA GLN A 134 -4.75 2.46 13.73
C GLN A 134 -5.69 3.56 13.23
N LYS A 135 -5.75 4.63 14.00
CA LYS A 135 -6.56 5.78 13.63
C LYS A 135 -5.81 6.63 12.62
N VAL A 136 -6.51 7.07 11.59
CA VAL A 136 -5.97 8.04 10.63
C VAL A 136 -5.90 9.40 11.30
N VAL A 137 -4.70 9.94 11.40
CA VAL A 137 -4.46 11.27 11.99
C VAL A 137 -4.56 12.34 10.91
N ARG A 138 -3.98 12.07 9.74
CA ARG A 138 -3.97 13.04 8.66
C ARG A 138 -3.89 12.31 7.31
N GLN A 139 -4.56 12.89 6.34
CA GLN A 139 -4.50 12.46 4.95
C GLN A 139 -4.22 13.69 4.10
N GLY A 140 -3.21 13.62 3.26
CA GLY A 140 -2.84 14.76 2.42
C GLY A 140 -2.31 14.34 1.08
N GLY A 141 -2.62 15.13 0.08
CA GLY A 141 -2.17 14.97 -1.29
C GLY A 141 -2.71 16.09 -2.15
N VAL A 142 -2.25 16.18 -3.40
CA VAL A 142 -2.63 17.27 -4.32
C VAL A 142 -3.69 16.80 -5.32
N ASP A 143 -3.60 15.57 -5.78
CA ASP A 143 -4.50 15.03 -6.78
C ASP A 143 -5.84 14.60 -6.16
N LYS A 144 -6.94 15.13 -6.69
CA LYS A 144 -8.28 14.85 -6.16
C LYS A 144 -8.71 13.39 -6.34
N GLU A 145 -8.36 12.78 -7.47
CA GLU A 145 -8.71 11.39 -7.73
C GLU A 145 -7.93 10.44 -6.83
N ALA A 146 -6.65 10.73 -6.60
CA ALA A 146 -5.83 9.95 -5.68
C ALA A 146 -6.34 10.07 -4.25
N LEU A 147 -6.75 11.27 -3.82
CA LEU A 147 -7.35 11.48 -2.50
C LEU A 147 -8.65 10.71 -2.33
N LYS A 148 -9.50 10.70 -3.35
CA LYS A 148 -10.74 9.95 -3.35
C LYS A 148 -10.47 8.45 -3.23
N LEU A 149 -9.52 7.95 -4.01
CA LEU A 149 -9.13 6.54 -3.98
C LEU A 149 -8.57 6.15 -2.61
N ALA A 150 -7.73 6.99 -2.02
CA ALA A 150 -7.21 6.76 -0.68
C ALA A 150 -8.34 6.67 0.35
N GLY A 151 -9.34 7.55 0.24
CA GLY A 151 -10.52 7.52 1.09
C GLY A 151 -11.31 6.23 0.94
N GLU A 152 -11.47 5.73 -0.28
CA GLU A 152 -12.16 4.46 -0.53
C GLU A 152 -11.39 3.28 0.07
N ILE A 153 -10.08 3.27 -0.06
CA ILE A 153 -9.22 2.23 0.51
C ILE A 153 -9.30 2.26 2.04
N LEU A 154 -9.24 3.46 2.63
CA LEU A 154 -9.36 3.62 4.08
C LEU A 154 -10.71 3.14 4.59
N ALA A 155 -11.79 3.46 3.90
CA ALA A 155 -13.12 3.01 4.27
C ALA A 155 -13.22 1.47 4.22
N CYS A 156 -12.65 0.86 3.21
CA CYS A 156 -12.65 -0.59 3.07
C CYS A 156 -11.77 -1.27 4.12
N ALA A 157 -10.56 -0.75 4.33
CA ALA A 157 -9.59 -1.37 5.24
C ALA A 157 -9.98 -1.22 6.71
N PHE A 158 -10.61 -0.10 7.08
CA PHE A 158 -10.91 0.23 8.47
C PHE A 158 -12.41 0.26 8.80
N ALA A 159 -13.28 -0.02 7.83
CA ALA A 159 -14.73 0.06 8.02
C ALA A 159 -15.27 -0.92 9.06
N THR A 160 -14.58 -2.01 9.30
CA THR A 160 -15.01 -3.04 10.25
C THR A 160 -14.50 -2.77 11.68
N ALA A 161 -13.89 -1.64 11.91
CA ALA A 161 -13.41 -1.25 13.23
C ALA A 161 -14.53 -0.81 14.20
N LEU A 162 -15.74 -0.76 13.72
CA LEU A 162 -16.93 -0.37 14.51
C LEU A 162 -17.46 -1.52 15.36
#